data_ebb71a7fae7a09f66f95fc8c67440de4
#
_entry.id   ebb71a7fae7a09f66f95fc8c67440de4
#
_cell.length_a   1.000
_cell.length_b   1.000
_cell.length_c   1.000
_cell.angle_alpha   90.00
_cell.angle_beta   90.00
_cell.angle_gamma   90.00
#
_symmetry.space_group_name_H-M   'P 1'
#
loop_
_entity.id
_entity.type
_entity.pdbx_description
1 polymer ?
#
loop_
_entity_poly.entity_id
_entity_poly.type
_entity_poly.pdbx_seq_one_letter_code
_entity_poly.pdbx_strand_id
1 'polypeptide(L)'
;KIVELWKKCEDHIREEARQTPDCATMICKSGKPIRYFDVKDDGKELTGQKVRGQGRMKLYGGLLVENLVQSTAREIMADSLLKIEAAGLPVVLHVHDSVTVEVAENEGQAALDLMIKLLTEEPLYMPGLPLAAEGEIKTHY
;
A
#
# COMPACT_ATOMS: atom_id res chain seq x y z
N LYS A 1 0.17 18.69 12.22
CA LYS A 1 0.68 17.29 12.07
C LYS A 1 0.67 16.81 10.61
N ILE A 2 -0.47 16.84 9.88
CA ILE A 2 -0.55 16.37 8.47
C ILE A 2 0.32 17.23 7.56
N VAL A 3 0.22 18.54 7.64
CA VAL A 3 1.02 19.50 6.83
C VAL A 3 2.52 19.37 7.11
N GLU A 4 2.91 19.06 8.33
CA GLU A 4 4.31 18.78 8.69
C GLU A 4 4.81 17.49 8.02
N LEU A 5 3.96 16.46 7.93
CA LEU A 5 4.30 15.22 7.23
C LEU A 5 4.47 15.47 5.72
N TRP A 6 3.57 16.26 5.12
CA TRP A 6 3.69 16.67 3.71
C TRP A 6 5.03 17.35 3.43
N LYS A 7 5.40 18.31 4.29
CA LYS A 7 6.68 19.01 4.16
C LYS A 7 7.87 18.07 4.31
N LYS A 8 7.85 17.18 5.30
CA LYS A 8 8.91 16.18 5.48
C LYS A 8 9.08 15.28 4.26
N CYS A 9 7.99 14.83 3.65
CA CYS A 9 8.07 14.01 2.44
C CYS A 9 8.64 14.79 1.25
N GLU A 10 8.24 16.06 1.06
CA GLU A 10 8.82 16.92 0.02
C GLU A 10 10.31 17.17 0.25
N ASP A 11 10.70 17.55 1.46
CA ASP A 11 12.09 17.82 1.82
C ASP A 11 12.96 16.57 1.61
N HIS A 12 12.45 15.40 1.98
CA HIS A 12 13.12 14.13 1.74
C HIS A 12 13.36 13.86 0.24
N ILE A 13 12.32 14.00 -0.59
CA ILE A 13 12.46 13.77 -2.04
C ILE A 13 13.37 14.82 -2.70
N ARG A 14 13.37 16.06 -2.22
CA ARG A 14 14.32 17.10 -2.68
C ARG A 14 15.75 16.71 -2.37
N GLU A 15 16.00 16.19 -1.18
CA GLU A 15 17.34 15.77 -0.75
C GLU A 15 17.81 14.54 -1.54
N GLU A 16 16.96 13.53 -1.68
CA GLU A 16 17.23 12.35 -2.50
C GLU A 16 17.53 12.71 -3.96
N ALA A 17 16.78 13.62 -4.55
CA ALA A 17 16.99 14.07 -5.92
C ALA A 17 18.32 14.83 -6.13
N ARG A 18 18.86 15.48 -5.10
CA ARG A 18 20.20 16.09 -5.16
C ARG A 18 21.30 15.05 -5.16
N GLN A 19 21.11 13.94 -4.44
CA GLN A 19 22.10 12.87 -4.33
C GLN A 19 21.99 11.87 -5.50
N THR A 20 20.78 11.58 -5.93
CA THR A 20 20.47 10.62 -6.99
C THR A 20 19.45 11.21 -7.97
N PRO A 21 19.88 12.08 -8.91
CA PRO A 21 18.96 12.81 -9.80
C PRO A 21 18.05 11.91 -10.65
N ASP A 22 18.54 10.72 -11.02
CA ASP A 22 17.79 9.80 -11.89
C ASP A 22 16.65 9.09 -11.15
N CYS A 23 16.75 8.90 -9.83
CA CYS A 23 15.77 8.14 -9.05
C CYS A 23 15.78 8.53 -7.57
N ALA A 24 14.88 9.41 -7.16
CA ALA A 24 14.61 9.68 -5.75
C ALA A 24 13.72 8.58 -5.14
N THR A 25 13.97 8.20 -3.91
CA THR A 25 13.30 7.05 -3.27
C THR A 25 12.72 7.42 -1.91
N MET A 26 11.49 7.02 -1.66
CA MET A 26 10.89 6.93 -0.33
C MET A 26 10.78 5.47 0.11
N ILE A 27 11.07 5.18 1.37
CA ILE A 27 10.99 3.82 1.92
C ILE A 27 9.77 3.71 2.84
N CYS A 28 8.88 2.76 2.55
CA CYS A 28 7.80 2.37 3.45
C CYS A 28 8.36 1.71 4.72
N LYS A 29 7.55 1.65 5.77
CA LYS A 29 7.96 0.99 7.03
C LYS A 29 8.24 -0.51 6.87
N SER A 30 7.66 -1.15 5.89
CA SER A 30 7.96 -2.53 5.48
C SER A 30 9.34 -2.71 4.84
N GLY A 31 10.02 -1.61 4.49
CA GLY A 31 11.26 -1.62 3.72
C GLY A 31 11.07 -1.47 2.21
N LYS A 32 9.82 -1.45 1.72
CA LYS A 32 9.55 -1.33 0.28
C LYS A 32 9.82 0.07 -0.24
N PRO A 33 10.57 0.22 -1.37
CA PRO A 33 10.85 1.51 -1.97
C PRO A 33 9.71 1.99 -2.87
N ILE A 34 9.39 3.28 -2.77
CA ILE A 34 8.60 4.04 -3.74
C ILE A 34 9.57 4.91 -4.52
N ARG A 35 9.65 4.73 -5.83
CA ARG A 35 10.64 5.39 -6.69
C ARG A 35 10.00 6.47 -7.54
N TYR A 36 10.68 7.62 -7.61
CA TYR A 36 10.33 8.77 -8.45
C TYR A 36 11.49 9.04 -9.41
N PHE A 37 11.22 8.90 -10.70
CA PHE A 37 12.26 9.00 -11.73
C PHE A 37 12.35 10.41 -12.30
N ASP A 38 13.58 10.80 -12.73
CA ASP A 38 13.89 12.09 -13.35
C ASP A 38 13.29 13.25 -12.55
N VAL A 39 13.60 13.29 -11.25
CA VAL A 39 13.09 14.34 -10.35
C VAL A 39 13.85 15.64 -10.61
N LYS A 40 13.10 16.73 -10.83
CA LYS A 40 13.63 18.08 -11.02
C LYS A 40 13.07 19.01 -9.97
N ASP A 41 13.95 19.76 -9.36
CA ASP A 41 13.63 20.82 -8.38
C ASP A 41 14.16 22.14 -8.92
N ASP A 42 13.26 23.08 -9.26
CA ASP A 42 13.59 24.43 -9.68
C ASP A 42 13.57 25.46 -8.52
N GLY A 43 13.44 24.98 -7.29
CA GLY A 43 13.31 25.78 -6.08
C GLY A 43 11.89 26.25 -5.77
N LYS A 44 10.98 26.20 -6.76
CA LYS A 44 9.54 26.50 -6.60
C LYS A 44 8.70 25.26 -6.70
N GLU A 45 8.97 24.43 -7.70
CA GLU A 45 8.22 23.21 -7.96
C GLU A 45 9.15 21.99 -8.00
N LEU A 46 8.65 20.90 -7.43
CA LEU A 46 9.23 19.58 -7.53
C LEU A 46 8.44 18.79 -8.55
N THR A 47 9.10 18.24 -9.56
CA THR A 47 8.45 17.47 -10.63
C THR A 47 9.18 16.16 -10.88
N GLY A 48 8.46 15.13 -11.30
CA GLY A 48 9.02 13.84 -11.69
C GLY A 48 8.41 13.32 -12.98
N GLN A 49 8.99 12.29 -13.56
CA GLN A 49 8.47 11.62 -14.73
C GLN A 49 7.19 10.86 -14.40
N LYS A 50 6.18 10.90 -15.28
CA LYS A 50 5.00 10.05 -15.16
C LYS A 50 5.36 8.59 -15.43
N VAL A 51 4.89 7.68 -14.60
CA VAL A 51 5.12 6.22 -14.77
C VAL A 51 4.39 5.69 -16.00
N ARG A 52 3.22 6.28 -16.32
CA ARG A 52 2.43 5.95 -17.52
C ARG A 52 2.17 7.21 -18.32
N GLY A 53 2.53 7.15 -19.59
CA GLY A 53 2.35 8.27 -20.53
C GLY A 53 3.58 9.17 -20.65
N GLN A 54 3.46 10.20 -21.48
CA GLN A 54 4.50 11.20 -21.67
C GLN A 54 4.31 12.39 -20.76
N GLY A 55 5.41 13.05 -20.39
CA GLY A 55 5.43 14.29 -19.64
C GLY A 55 5.78 14.12 -18.16
N ARG A 56 5.68 15.25 -17.46
CA ARG A 56 6.03 15.37 -16.05
C ARG A 56 4.79 15.52 -15.20
N MET A 57 4.91 15.14 -13.95
CA MET A 57 3.90 15.37 -12.91
C MET A 57 4.51 16.20 -11.78
N LYS A 58 3.70 17.04 -11.16
CA LYS A 58 4.09 17.78 -9.97
C LYS A 58 4.12 16.80 -8.79
N LEU A 59 5.24 16.82 -8.07
CA LEU A 59 5.39 16.11 -6.81
C LEU A 59 5.19 17.12 -5.67
N TYR A 60 4.20 16.87 -4.83
CA TYR A 60 3.88 17.71 -3.68
C TYR A 60 3.55 16.84 -2.47
N GLY A 61 3.68 17.37 -1.28
CA GLY A 61 3.59 16.62 -0.04
C GLY A 61 2.32 15.77 0.10
N GLY A 62 1.17 16.28 -0.34
CA GLY A 62 -0.09 15.52 -0.33
C GLY A 62 -0.03 14.27 -1.20
N LEU A 63 0.47 14.38 -2.44
CA LEU A 63 0.66 13.26 -3.37
C LEU A 63 1.68 12.25 -2.82
N LEU A 64 2.78 12.74 -2.26
CA LEU A 64 3.82 11.86 -1.70
C LEU A 64 3.30 11.04 -0.53
N VAL A 65 2.54 11.67 0.36
CA VAL A 65 1.88 10.99 1.50
C VAL A 65 0.80 10.03 1.01
N GLU A 66 0.00 10.41 0.01
CA GLU A 66 -0.97 9.52 -0.61
C GLU A 66 -0.31 8.26 -1.17
N ASN A 67 0.77 8.39 -1.93
CA ASN A 67 1.53 7.25 -2.46
C ASN A 67 2.08 6.37 -1.34
N LEU A 68 2.56 6.97 -0.24
CA LEU A 68 3.04 6.23 0.92
C LEU A 68 1.92 5.41 1.58
N VAL A 69 0.76 6.03 1.80
CA VAL A 69 -0.41 5.37 2.40
C VAL A 69 -0.93 4.25 1.50
N GLN A 70 -1.10 4.51 0.21
CA GLN A 70 -1.58 3.50 -0.74
C GLN A 70 -0.60 2.33 -0.89
N SER A 71 0.72 2.61 -0.93
CA SER A 71 1.73 1.56 -0.96
C SER A 71 1.68 0.70 0.30
N THR A 72 1.56 1.31 1.47
CA THR A 72 1.46 0.59 2.75
C THR A 72 0.20 -0.27 2.81
N ALA A 73 -0.95 0.26 2.41
CA ALA A 73 -2.20 -0.50 2.37
C ALA A 73 -2.10 -1.73 1.44
N ARG A 74 -1.46 -1.55 0.27
CA ARG A 74 -1.23 -2.65 -0.66
C ARG A 74 -0.31 -3.73 -0.07
N GLU A 75 0.69 -3.35 0.71
CA GLU A 75 1.59 -4.31 1.37
C GLU A 75 0.87 -5.12 2.44
N ILE A 76 0.06 -4.46 3.27
CA ILE A 76 -0.78 -5.13 4.27
C ILE A 76 -1.70 -6.15 3.60
N MET A 77 -2.35 -5.75 2.51
CA MET A 77 -3.22 -6.65 1.75
C MET A 77 -2.44 -7.83 1.16
N ALA A 78 -1.28 -7.59 0.57
CA ALA A 78 -0.44 -8.65 0.00
C ALA A 78 0.02 -9.67 1.06
N ASP A 79 0.44 -9.20 2.24
CA ASP A 79 0.81 -10.06 3.36
C ASP A 79 -0.40 -10.89 3.84
N SER A 80 -1.58 -10.28 3.91
CA SER A 80 -2.81 -10.97 4.30
C SER A 80 -3.22 -12.04 3.29
N LEU A 81 -3.10 -11.77 1.98
CA LEU A 81 -3.36 -12.76 0.93
C LEU A 81 -2.44 -13.98 1.07
N LEU A 82 -1.15 -13.75 1.31
CA LEU A 82 -0.20 -14.84 1.52
C LEU A 82 -0.53 -15.68 2.77
N LYS A 83 -0.98 -15.04 3.85
CA LYS A 83 -1.42 -15.73 5.06
C LYS A 83 -2.70 -16.55 4.84
N ILE A 84 -3.67 -16.01 4.09
CA ILE A 84 -4.91 -16.70 3.73
C ILE A 84 -4.61 -17.95 2.91
N GLU A 85 -3.79 -17.85 1.88
CA GLU A 85 -3.33 -18.98 1.07
C GLU A 85 -2.55 -20.02 1.91
N ALA A 86 -1.64 -19.57 2.76
CA ALA A 86 -0.87 -20.44 3.65
C ALA A 86 -1.74 -21.17 4.68
N ALA A 87 -2.90 -20.59 5.04
CA ALA A 87 -3.90 -21.22 5.91
C ALA A 87 -4.79 -22.25 5.19
N GLY A 88 -4.56 -22.49 3.89
CA GLY A 88 -5.31 -23.45 3.09
C GLY A 88 -6.65 -22.92 2.54
N LEU A 89 -6.85 -21.60 2.56
CA LEU A 89 -8.02 -20.96 1.99
C LEU A 89 -7.68 -20.46 0.57
N PRO A 90 -8.16 -21.11 -0.51
CA PRO A 90 -7.82 -20.73 -1.87
C PRO A 90 -8.43 -19.38 -2.24
N VAL A 91 -7.59 -18.39 -2.52
CA VAL A 91 -8.03 -17.07 -2.98
C VAL A 91 -8.40 -17.14 -4.45
N VAL A 92 -9.68 -16.97 -4.77
CA VAL A 92 -10.19 -17.01 -6.15
C VAL A 92 -10.35 -15.63 -6.75
N LEU A 93 -10.50 -14.59 -5.93
CA LEU A 93 -10.62 -13.22 -6.40
C LEU A 93 -10.08 -12.22 -5.37
N HIS A 94 -9.39 -11.20 -5.86
CA HIS A 94 -8.96 -10.04 -5.09
C HIS A 94 -9.25 -8.76 -5.87
N VAL A 95 -10.04 -7.87 -5.30
CA VAL A 95 -10.39 -6.57 -5.89
C VAL A 95 -10.22 -5.48 -4.85
N HIS A 96 -9.27 -4.56 -5.06
CA HIS A 96 -8.93 -3.47 -4.14
C HIS A 96 -8.59 -3.96 -2.73
N ASP A 97 -9.53 -3.85 -1.80
CA ASP A 97 -9.46 -4.21 -0.39
C ASP A 97 -10.31 -5.45 -0.03
N SER A 98 -10.94 -6.07 -1.03
CA SER A 98 -11.77 -7.26 -0.84
C SER A 98 -11.08 -8.53 -1.33
N VAL A 99 -11.30 -9.63 -0.60
CA VAL A 99 -10.77 -10.96 -0.91
C VAL A 99 -11.90 -11.96 -0.89
N THR A 100 -11.93 -12.83 -1.89
CA THR A 100 -12.90 -13.93 -1.97
C THR A 100 -12.15 -15.26 -1.99
N VAL A 101 -12.57 -16.18 -1.15
CA VAL A 101 -12.12 -17.57 -1.14
C VAL A 101 -13.29 -18.49 -1.47
N GLU A 102 -13.01 -19.66 -2.01
CA GLU A 102 -14.01 -20.70 -2.28
C GLU A 102 -13.76 -21.90 -1.38
N VAL A 103 -14.75 -22.28 -0.61
CA VAL A 103 -14.68 -23.41 0.34
C VAL A 103 -15.97 -24.23 0.27
N ALA A 104 -15.95 -25.42 0.83
CA ALA A 104 -17.18 -26.22 0.97
C ALA A 104 -18.21 -25.50 1.83
N GLU A 105 -19.51 -25.67 1.52
CA GLU A 105 -20.62 -24.96 2.19
C GLU A 105 -20.59 -25.12 3.72
N ASN A 106 -20.28 -26.32 4.20
CA ASN A 106 -20.17 -26.62 5.62
C ASN A 106 -18.96 -25.97 6.31
N GLU A 107 -18.00 -25.43 5.57
CA GLU A 107 -16.78 -24.78 6.08
C GLU A 107 -16.88 -23.26 6.03
N GLY A 108 -17.93 -22.71 5.42
CA GLY A 108 -18.06 -21.28 5.14
C GLY A 108 -17.87 -20.39 6.37
N GLN A 109 -18.50 -20.71 7.51
CA GLN A 109 -18.38 -19.89 8.73
C GLN A 109 -16.97 -19.94 9.32
N ALA A 110 -16.36 -21.10 9.37
CA ALA A 110 -14.99 -21.24 9.87
C ALA A 110 -13.98 -20.51 8.99
N ALA A 111 -14.16 -20.59 7.67
CA ALA A 111 -13.35 -19.86 6.71
C ALA A 111 -13.49 -18.34 6.86
N LEU A 112 -14.72 -17.83 7.02
CA LEU A 112 -14.98 -16.40 7.22
C LEU A 112 -14.31 -15.89 8.50
N ASP A 113 -14.48 -16.60 9.62
CA ASP A 113 -13.88 -16.20 10.91
C ASP A 113 -12.34 -16.19 10.82
N LEU A 114 -11.75 -17.17 10.15
CA LEU A 114 -10.31 -17.23 9.92
C LEU A 114 -9.83 -16.10 9.00
N MET A 115 -10.54 -15.80 7.91
CA MET A 115 -10.22 -14.68 7.02
C MET A 115 -10.24 -13.35 7.75
N ILE A 116 -11.28 -13.05 8.52
CA ILE A 116 -11.39 -11.82 9.31
C ILE A 116 -10.20 -11.72 10.27
N LYS A 117 -9.86 -12.81 10.95
CA LYS A 117 -8.69 -12.84 11.85
C LYS A 117 -7.39 -12.53 11.10
N LEU A 118 -7.15 -13.15 9.94
CA LEU A 118 -5.93 -12.94 9.16
C LEU A 118 -5.84 -11.55 8.54
N LEU A 119 -6.97 -10.98 8.09
CA LEU A 119 -7.06 -9.63 7.53
C LEU A 119 -6.87 -8.54 8.59
N THR A 120 -7.19 -8.82 9.85
CA THR A 120 -7.08 -7.87 10.96
C THR A 120 -5.83 -8.08 11.81
N GLU A 121 -4.98 -9.05 11.45
CA GLU A 121 -3.72 -9.27 12.14
C GLU A 121 -2.76 -8.09 11.94
N GLU A 122 -2.25 -7.58 13.06
CA GLU A 122 -1.34 -6.43 13.07
C GLU A 122 -0.03 -6.73 12.32
N PRO A 123 0.35 -5.91 11.32
CA PRO A 123 1.59 -6.09 10.61
C PRO A 123 2.80 -5.82 11.51
N LEU A 124 3.82 -6.66 11.47
CA LEU A 124 5.03 -6.53 12.29
C LEU A 124 5.76 -5.18 12.10
N TYR A 125 5.67 -4.62 10.91
CA TYR A 125 6.29 -3.33 10.56
C TYR A 125 5.42 -2.11 10.88
N MET A 126 4.18 -2.31 11.36
CA MET A 126 3.24 -1.24 11.72
C MET A 126 2.54 -1.54 13.06
N PRO A 127 3.30 -1.69 14.17
CA PRO A 127 2.70 -1.97 15.47
C PRO A 127 1.74 -0.85 15.91
N GLY A 128 0.58 -1.24 16.42
CA GLY A 128 -0.50 -0.34 16.85
C GLY A 128 -1.40 0.15 15.72
N LEU A 129 -1.28 -0.38 14.49
CA LEU A 129 -2.21 -0.04 13.40
C LEU A 129 -3.55 -0.76 13.60
N PRO A 130 -4.66 -0.03 13.83
CA PRO A 130 -5.97 -0.65 13.95
C PRO A 130 -6.46 -1.10 12.56
N LEU A 131 -6.62 -2.41 12.39
CA LEU A 131 -7.22 -2.99 11.20
C LEU A 131 -8.62 -3.53 11.54
N ALA A 132 -9.56 -3.41 10.61
CA ALA A 132 -10.88 -3.98 10.70
C ALA A 132 -11.26 -4.64 9.36
N ALA A 133 -12.01 -5.72 9.42
CA ALA A 133 -12.55 -6.40 8.27
C ALA A 133 -13.96 -6.88 8.56
N GLU A 134 -14.79 -6.87 7.54
CA GLU A 134 -16.14 -7.42 7.54
C GLU A 134 -16.25 -8.44 6.40
N GLY A 135 -17.13 -9.39 6.51
CA GLY A 135 -17.32 -10.39 5.46
C GLY A 135 -18.71 -11.01 5.48
N GLU A 136 -19.02 -11.70 4.41
CA GLU A 136 -20.27 -12.39 4.21
C GLU A 136 -20.05 -13.72 3.48
N ILE A 137 -20.99 -14.65 3.65
CA ILE A 137 -21.01 -15.95 2.97
C ILE A 137 -22.05 -15.88 1.87
N LYS A 138 -21.66 -16.27 0.66
CA LYS A 138 -22.57 -16.37 -0.50
C LYS A 138 -22.41 -17.71 -1.18
N THR A 139 -23.46 -18.20 -1.82
CA THR A 139 -23.44 -19.43 -2.63
C THR A 139 -23.08 -19.16 -4.10
N HIS A 140 -22.95 -17.90 -4.48
CA HIS A 140 -22.54 -17.45 -5.83
C HIS A 140 -21.94 -16.04 -5.72
N TYR A 141 -21.09 -15.71 -6.66
CA TYR A 141 -20.49 -14.37 -6.79
C TYR A 141 -21.34 -13.46 -7.67
#